data_9e1fa441d34a1d3d10e8d2863258f30c
#
_entry.id   9e1fa441d34a1d3d10e8d2863258f30c
#
_cell.length_a   1.000
_cell.length_b   1.000
_cell.length_c   1.000
_cell.angle_alpha   90.00
_cell.angle_beta   90.00
_cell.angle_gamma   90.00
#
_symmetry.space_group_name_H-M   'P 1'
#
loop_
_entity.id
_entity.type
_entity.pdbx_description
1 polymer ?
#
loop_
_entity_poly.entity_id
_entity_poly.type
_entity_poly.pdbx_seq_one_letter_code
_entity_poly.pdbx_strand_id
1 'polypeptide(L)'
;MKNSRSAAVRILPYFLLAVALMALSYPVVHAPVTHADDQAVPTIGSMAPDFTLDSQEGKPISLHDFKGKWVVLYFYPKDQTPGCTIEAHAFQRDQAQYEAKNAVVVGVSVDTVESHKEWCAKDGMSFKMLSDADKKVVAMYGSTMTIPQAPQLGTLAARNTFIIDPNGKIVKEFIKVNPQGHSEEVLAWLADNAK
;
A
#
# COMPACT_ATOMS: atom_id res chain seq x y z
N MET A 1 -70.06 -62.64 23.12
CA MET A 1 -70.58 -62.10 24.37
C MET A 1 -69.93 -60.74 24.58
N LYS A 2 -70.77 -59.67 24.48
CA LYS A 2 -70.91 -58.53 25.43
C LYS A 2 -69.60 -57.80 25.79
N ASN A 3 -69.43 -56.51 25.74
CA ASN A 3 -70.34 -55.35 25.85
C ASN A 3 -69.44 -54.13 25.39
N SER A 4 -69.92 -53.30 24.54
CA SER A 4 -70.36 -51.92 24.71
C SER A 4 -69.86 -51.18 25.97
N ARG A 5 -69.15 -50.05 25.75
CA ARG A 5 -69.46 -48.77 26.42
C ARG A 5 -68.76 -47.62 25.78
N SER A 6 -69.65 -46.78 25.34
CA SER A 6 -69.48 -45.38 24.94
C SER A 6 -68.84 -44.53 26.02
N ALA A 7 -67.99 -43.58 25.70
CA ALA A 7 -67.73 -42.40 26.51
C ALA A 7 -67.23 -41.22 25.68
N ALA A 8 -68.13 -40.36 25.45
CA ALA A 8 -68.04 -38.87 25.45
C ALA A 8 -66.74 -38.13 24.95
N VAL A 9 -66.93 -37.54 23.83
CA VAL A 9 -66.11 -36.42 23.29
C VAL A 9 -66.34 -35.22 24.21
N ARG A 10 -65.28 -34.75 24.83
CA ARG A 10 -65.20 -33.41 25.43
C ARG A 10 -64.40 -32.49 24.51
N ILE A 11 -65.13 -31.58 23.88
CA ILE A 11 -64.57 -30.49 23.04
C ILE A 11 -64.02 -29.41 23.98
N LEU A 12 -62.74 -29.14 23.93
CA LEU A 12 -62.10 -28.02 24.60
C LEU A 12 -61.82 -26.92 23.55
N PRO A 13 -62.11 -25.63 23.82
CA PRO A 13 -62.01 -24.59 22.84
C PRO A 13 -60.55 -24.19 22.63
N TYR A 14 -60.19 -24.06 21.38
CA TYR A 14 -58.89 -23.50 20.93
C TYR A 14 -58.79 -22.03 21.32
N PHE A 15 -57.88 -21.70 22.25
CA PHE A 15 -57.39 -20.34 22.44
C PHE A 15 -56.41 -20.02 21.28
N LEU A 16 -56.86 -19.21 20.38
CA LEU A 16 -55.99 -18.58 19.35
C LEU A 16 -55.07 -17.56 20.02
N LEU A 17 -53.84 -17.95 20.30
CA LEU A 17 -52.77 -17.04 20.70
C LEU A 17 -52.16 -16.45 19.40
N ALA A 18 -52.63 -15.28 19.01
CA ALA A 18 -52.04 -14.51 17.93
C ALA A 18 -50.69 -13.94 18.42
N VAL A 19 -49.59 -14.60 18.07
CA VAL A 19 -48.24 -14.05 18.23
C VAL A 19 -48.01 -13.08 17.07
N ALA A 20 -48.15 -11.78 17.36
CA ALA A 20 -47.73 -10.72 16.43
C ALA A 20 -46.21 -10.71 16.36
N LEU A 21 -45.62 -11.28 15.28
CA LEU A 21 -44.21 -11.08 14.91
C LEU A 21 -44.07 -9.65 14.45
N MET A 22 -43.63 -8.74 15.34
CA MET A 22 -43.06 -7.46 14.93
C MET A 22 -41.70 -7.74 14.28
N ALA A 23 -41.68 -7.81 12.97
CA ALA A 23 -40.44 -7.74 12.20
C ALA A 23 -39.84 -6.35 12.37
N LEU A 24 -38.87 -6.18 13.28
CA LEU A 24 -38.05 -5.00 13.34
C LEU A 24 -37.14 -5.03 12.10
N SER A 25 -37.54 -4.31 11.06
CA SER A 25 -36.72 -4.03 9.90
C SER A 25 -35.63 -3.04 10.33
N TYR A 26 -34.46 -3.55 10.73
CA TYR A 26 -33.28 -2.71 10.86
C TYR A 26 -32.80 -2.35 9.45
N PRO A 27 -32.68 -1.06 9.11
CA PRO A 27 -32.04 -0.70 7.86
C PRO A 27 -30.57 -1.15 7.94
N VAL A 28 -30.19 -2.13 7.13
CA VAL A 28 -28.77 -2.47 6.91
C VAL A 28 -28.15 -1.28 6.19
N VAL A 29 -27.50 -0.41 6.94
CA VAL A 29 -26.69 0.66 6.39
C VAL A 29 -25.49 -0.01 5.74
N HIS A 30 -25.58 -0.22 4.43
CA HIS A 30 -24.43 -0.62 3.62
C HIS A 30 -23.48 0.58 3.56
N ALA A 31 -22.43 0.56 4.38
CA ALA A 31 -21.32 1.47 4.15
C ALA A 31 -20.79 1.21 2.72
N PRO A 32 -20.54 2.26 1.92
CA PRO A 32 -19.96 2.05 0.61
C PRO A 32 -18.60 1.36 0.76
N VAL A 33 -18.49 0.18 0.17
CA VAL A 33 -17.19 -0.50 0.01
C VAL A 33 -16.47 0.28 -1.06
N THR A 34 -15.61 1.20 -0.67
CA THR A 34 -14.68 1.86 -1.59
C THR A 34 -13.69 0.81 -2.07
N HIS A 35 -13.84 0.39 -3.32
CA HIS A 35 -12.85 -0.46 -3.97
C HIS A 35 -11.56 0.34 -4.12
N ALA A 36 -10.41 -0.28 -3.87
CA ALA A 36 -9.08 0.32 -4.01
C ALA A 36 -8.79 0.83 -5.45
N ASP A 37 -9.60 0.41 -6.43
CA ASP A 37 -9.46 0.79 -7.85
C ASP A 37 -9.98 2.19 -8.18
N ASP A 38 -10.66 2.91 -7.25
CA ASP A 38 -11.28 4.22 -7.49
C ASP A 38 -10.59 5.36 -6.73
N GLN A 39 -9.40 5.11 -6.18
CA GLN A 39 -8.64 6.16 -5.51
C GLN A 39 -7.94 7.03 -6.55
N ALA A 40 -8.26 8.33 -6.53
CA ALA A 40 -7.53 9.31 -7.33
C ALA A 40 -6.02 9.24 -6.99
N VAL A 41 -5.17 9.39 -8.04
CA VAL A 41 -3.72 9.48 -7.85
C VAL A 41 -3.42 10.52 -6.77
N PRO A 42 -2.61 10.18 -5.76
CA PRO A 42 -2.34 11.08 -4.65
C PRO A 42 -1.65 12.35 -5.14
N THR A 43 -1.94 13.47 -4.51
CA THR A 43 -1.38 14.78 -4.83
C THR A 43 -0.75 15.41 -3.61
N ILE A 44 0.08 16.43 -3.81
CA ILE A 44 0.66 17.22 -2.71
C ILE A 44 -0.47 17.74 -1.80
N GLY A 45 -0.33 17.50 -0.49
CA GLY A 45 -1.29 17.85 0.55
C GLY A 45 -2.27 16.75 0.92
N SER A 46 -2.42 15.70 0.08
CA SER A 46 -3.24 14.53 0.43
C SER A 46 -2.50 13.59 1.38
N MET A 47 -3.26 12.74 2.08
CA MET A 47 -2.67 11.60 2.79
C MET A 47 -2.08 10.63 1.77
N ALA A 48 -0.88 10.14 2.05
CA ALA A 48 -0.26 9.08 1.26
C ALA A 48 -1.09 7.80 1.39
N PRO A 49 -1.50 7.18 0.27
CA PRO A 49 -2.20 5.89 0.32
C PRO A 49 -1.35 4.85 1.04
N ASP A 50 -1.94 4.19 2.04
CA ASP A 50 -1.24 3.16 2.80
C ASP A 50 -1.15 1.87 1.99
N PHE A 51 -0.08 1.12 2.21
CA PHE A 51 0.17 -0.16 1.56
C PHE A 51 0.97 -1.07 2.48
N THR A 52 0.99 -2.36 2.16
CA THR A 52 1.88 -3.36 2.75
C THR A 52 2.51 -4.17 1.64
N LEU A 53 3.84 -4.20 1.58
CA LEU A 53 4.64 -4.94 0.61
C LEU A 53 5.75 -5.72 1.31
N ASP A 54 6.18 -6.82 0.70
CA ASP A 54 7.31 -7.58 1.21
C ASP A 54 8.64 -6.90 0.86
N SER A 55 9.50 -6.78 1.85
CA SER A 55 10.87 -6.24 1.69
C SER A 55 11.83 -7.28 1.10
N GLN A 56 13.05 -6.85 0.75
CA GLN A 56 14.16 -7.73 0.36
C GLN A 56 14.48 -8.82 1.40
N GLU A 57 13.99 -8.68 2.63
CA GLU A 57 14.15 -9.68 3.69
C GLU A 57 13.01 -10.71 3.72
N GLY A 58 12.00 -10.59 2.83
CA GLY A 58 10.78 -11.39 2.83
C GLY A 58 9.86 -11.08 4.02
N LYS A 59 9.95 -9.87 4.58
CA LYS A 59 9.11 -9.42 5.68
C LYS A 59 8.17 -8.32 5.17
N PRO A 60 6.88 -8.36 5.55
CA PRO A 60 5.94 -7.31 5.21
C PRO A 60 6.33 -6.00 5.91
N ILE A 61 6.30 -4.92 5.16
CA ILE A 61 6.52 -3.54 5.61
C ILE A 61 5.34 -2.72 5.11
N SER A 62 4.73 -1.97 6.02
CA SER A 62 3.64 -1.04 5.71
C SER A 62 4.14 0.40 5.75
N LEU A 63 3.51 1.28 4.96
CA LEU A 63 3.86 2.70 5.00
C LEU A 63 3.64 3.28 6.41
N HIS A 64 2.57 2.88 7.11
CA HIS A 64 2.28 3.35 8.46
C HIS A 64 3.32 2.92 9.52
N ASP A 65 4.19 1.95 9.25
CA ASP A 65 5.30 1.57 10.15
C ASP A 65 6.33 2.70 10.30
N PHE A 66 6.34 3.63 9.35
CA PHE A 66 7.23 4.79 9.37
C PHE A 66 6.59 6.05 9.97
N LYS A 67 5.41 5.93 10.59
CA LYS A 67 4.75 7.08 11.24
C LYS A 67 5.69 7.80 12.21
N GLY A 68 5.70 9.14 12.14
CA GLY A 68 6.61 9.98 12.93
C GLY A 68 7.96 10.24 12.28
N LYS A 69 8.21 9.65 11.09
CA LYS A 69 9.42 9.90 10.30
C LYS A 69 9.05 10.55 8.96
N TRP A 70 9.99 11.23 8.37
CA TRP A 70 9.96 11.59 6.97
C TRP A 70 10.18 10.32 6.13
N VAL A 71 9.38 10.12 5.07
CA VAL A 71 9.57 8.99 4.17
C VAL A 71 9.91 9.52 2.78
N VAL A 72 11.04 9.07 2.25
CA VAL A 72 11.44 9.24 0.85
C VAL A 72 11.02 7.97 0.14
N LEU A 73 9.80 7.96 -0.39
CA LEU A 73 9.24 6.84 -1.13
C LEU A 73 9.57 7.02 -2.61
N TYR A 74 10.54 6.26 -3.13
CA TYR A 74 10.93 6.34 -4.52
C TYR A 74 10.55 5.07 -5.29
N PHE A 75 9.96 5.27 -6.46
CA PHE A 75 9.64 4.23 -7.43
C PHE A 75 10.71 4.20 -8.50
N TYR A 76 11.11 3.00 -8.92
CA TYR A 76 12.14 2.85 -9.96
C TYR A 76 11.82 1.65 -10.87
N PRO A 77 12.23 1.70 -12.16
CA PRO A 77 11.79 0.74 -13.18
C PRO A 77 12.20 -0.70 -12.93
N LYS A 78 13.50 -0.95 -12.60
CA LYS A 78 14.00 -2.32 -12.55
C LYS A 78 15.33 -2.44 -11.85
N ASP A 79 15.47 -3.47 -11.03
CA ASP A 79 16.71 -3.84 -10.35
C ASP A 79 17.90 -3.98 -11.30
N GLN A 80 19.08 -3.64 -10.78
CA GLN A 80 20.37 -3.84 -11.43
C GLN A 80 20.53 -3.15 -12.80
N THR A 81 19.59 -2.26 -13.21
CA THR A 81 19.78 -1.44 -14.40
C THR A 81 20.68 -0.24 -14.10
N PRO A 82 21.45 0.27 -15.06
CA PRO A 82 22.46 1.32 -14.79
C PRO A 82 21.89 2.55 -14.08
N GLY A 83 20.75 3.09 -14.54
CA GLY A 83 20.13 4.26 -13.92
C GLY A 83 19.60 3.98 -12.50
N CYS A 84 18.99 2.82 -12.28
CA CYS A 84 18.48 2.45 -10.95
C CYS A 84 19.62 2.20 -9.97
N THR A 85 20.74 1.64 -10.45
CA THR A 85 21.94 1.43 -9.63
C THR A 85 22.59 2.77 -9.22
N ILE A 86 22.69 3.74 -10.13
CA ILE A 86 23.17 5.10 -9.81
C ILE A 86 22.32 5.72 -8.69
N GLU A 87 21.01 5.64 -8.80
CA GLU A 87 20.07 6.22 -7.83
C GLU A 87 20.16 5.52 -6.48
N ALA A 88 20.08 4.19 -6.47
CA ALA A 88 20.15 3.39 -5.25
C ALA A 88 21.47 3.57 -4.50
N HIS A 89 22.59 3.60 -5.21
CA HIS A 89 23.92 3.87 -4.63
C HIS A 89 24.01 5.29 -4.05
N ALA A 90 23.39 6.28 -4.68
CA ALA A 90 23.36 7.64 -4.15
C ALA A 90 22.56 7.69 -2.83
N PHE A 91 21.38 7.07 -2.77
CA PHE A 91 20.61 6.95 -1.53
C PHE A 91 21.37 6.16 -0.44
N GLN A 92 22.05 5.08 -0.80
CA GLN A 92 22.86 4.31 0.16
C GLN A 92 24.05 5.11 0.69
N ARG A 93 24.79 5.82 -0.18
CA ARG A 93 25.90 6.71 0.21
C ARG A 93 25.45 7.76 1.21
N ASP A 94 24.26 8.31 1.01
CA ASP A 94 23.72 9.44 1.76
C ASP A 94 22.84 9.02 2.95
N GLN A 95 22.71 7.72 3.22
CA GLN A 95 21.79 7.18 4.23
C GLN A 95 21.95 7.84 5.61
N ALA A 96 23.18 8.05 6.07
CA ALA A 96 23.42 8.70 7.37
C ALA A 96 22.88 10.16 7.41
N GLN A 97 22.85 10.85 6.27
CA GLN A 97 22.28 12.20 6.18
C GLN A 97 20.74 12.19 6.26
N TYR A 98 20.09 11.17 5.68
CA TYR A 98 18.66 10.95 5.83
C TYR A 98 18.30 10.62 7.27
N GLU A 99 19.02 9.69 7.90
CA GLU A 99 18.81 9.31 9.30
C GLU A 99 18.96 10.50 10.26
N ALA A 100 19.96 11.37 10.04
CA ALA A 100 20.16 12.59 10.81
C ALA A 100 18.97 13.57 10.71
N LYS A 101 18.16 13.47 9.67
CA LYS A 101 16.93 14.26 9.45
C LYS A 101 15.66 13.52 9.90
N ASN A 102 15.79 12.40 10.62
CA ASN A 102 14.68 11.49 10.94
C ASN A 102 13.91 11.06 9.68
N ALA A 103 14.62 10.84 8.57
CA ALA A 103 14.06 10.41 7.30
C ALA A 103 14.49 8.97 6.99
N VAL A 104 13.60 8.22 6.35
CA VAL A 104 13.85 6.88 5.82
C VAL A 104 13.69 6.88 4.31
N VAL A 105 14.57 6.14 3.63
CA VAL A 105 14.46 5.90 2.20
C VAL A 105 13.81 4.53 1.99
N VAL A 106 12.80 4.48 1.12
CA VAL A 106 12.06 3.26 0.77
C VAL A 106 11.95 3.19 -0.74
N GLY A 107 12.55 2.17 -1.34
CA GLY A 107 12.46 1.91 -2.78
C GLY A 107 11.34 0.92 -3.09
N VAL A 108 10.62 1.15 -4.19
CA VAL A 108 9.55 0.25 -4.66
C VAL A 108 9.73 0.00 -6.16
N SER A 109 9.75 -1.27 -6.56
CA SER A 109 9.64 -1.67 -7.95
C SER A 109 8.72 -2.89 -8.11
N VAL A 110 8.52 -3.30 -9.35
CA VAL A 110 7.73 -4.50 -9.68
C VAL A 110 8.58 -5.78 -9.70
N ASP A 111 9.85 -5.69 -9.35
CA ASP A 111 10.73 -6.86 -9.23
C ASP A 111 10.37 -7.70 -8.00
N THR A 112 10.82 -8.96 -7.98
CA THR A 112 10.51 -9.90 -6.90
C THR A 112 11.38 -9.66 -5.65
N VAL A 113 10.93 -10.19 -4.52
CA VAL A 113 11.70 -10.18 -3.26
C VAL A 113 13.08 -10.78 -3.44
N GLU A 114 13.19 -11.87 -4.21
CA GLU A 114 14.46 -12.53 -4.49
C GLU A 114 15.40 -11.63 -5.27
N SER A 115 14.89 -10.91 -6.29
CA SER A 115 15.67 -9.94 -7.06
C SER A 115 16.23 -8.84 -6.16
N HIS A 116 15.37 -8.24 -5.32
CA HIS A 116 15.79 -7.23 -4.35
C HIS A 116 16.84 -7.74 -3.39
N LYS A 117 16.65 -8.96 -2.85
CA LYS A 117 17.60 -9.58 -1.93
C LYS A 117 18.97 -9.77 -2.56
N GLU A 118 19.01 -10.31 -3.80
CA GLU A 118 20.25 -10.51 -4.53
C GLU A 118 20.94 -9.17 -4.80
N TRP A 119 20.21 -8.17 -5.25
CA TRP A 119 20.78 -6.86 -5.55
C TRP A 119 21.28 -6.14 -4.30
N CYS A 120 20.50 -6.12 -3.21
CA CYS A 120 20.94 -5.53 -1.94
C CYS A 120 22.18 -6.20 -1.39
N ALA A 121 22.26 -7.53 -1.45
CA ALA A 121 23.45 -8.28 -0.99
C ALA A 121 24.68 -7.98 -1.85
N LYS A 122 24.52 -7.90 -3.17
CA LYS A 122 25.62 -7.62 -4.11
C LYS A 122 26.18 -6.22 -3.94
N ASP A 123 25.31 -5.22 -3.80
CA ASP A 123 25.69 -3.80 -3.84
C ASP A 123 25.73 -3.15 -2.44
N GLY A 124 25.53 -3.94 -1.35
CA GLY A 124 25.64 -3.47 0.03
C GLY A 124 24.56 -2.47 0.44
N MET A 125 23.34 -2.58 -0.12
CA MET A 125 22.25 -1.68 0.22
C MET A 125 21.52 -2.14 1.48
N SER A 126 21.30 -1.21 2.42
CA SER A 126 20.70 -1.51 3.73
C SER A 126 19.34 -0.83 3.96
N PHE A 127 18.95 0.15 3.16
CA PHE A 127 17.61 0.71 3.22
C PHE A 127 16.56 -0.29 2.66
N LYS A 128 15.26 0.00 2.85
CA LYS A 128 14.20 -0.94 2.47
C LYS A 128 13.88 -0.86 0.98
N MET A 129 13.89 -2.02 0.34
CA MET A 129 13.44 -2.21 -1.04
C MET A 129 12.24 -3.16 -1.01
N LEU A 130 11.12 -2.72 -1.56
CA LEU A 130 9.82 -3.39 -1.46
C LEU A 130 9.34 -3.87 -2.82
N SER A 131 8.84 -5.10 -2.85
CA SER A 131 8.36 -5.78 -4.05
C SER A 131 6.88 -5.52 -4.28
N ASP A 132 6.53 -4.77 -5.32
CA ASP A 132 5.15 -4.60 -5.80
C ASP A 132 4.92 -5.44 -7.09
N ALA A 133 5.17 -6.74 -7.00
CA ALA A 133 5.02 -7.67 -8.13
C ALA A 133 3.61 -7.64 -8.74
N ASP A 134 2.60 -7.37 -7.94
CA ASP A 134 1.19 -7.21 -8.34
C ASP A 134 0.90 -5.85 -8.99
N LYS A 135 1.83 -4.89 -8.95
CA LYS A 135 1.74 -3.55 -9.55
C LYS A 135 0.63 -2.67 -8.98
N LYS A 136 0.11 -3.00 -7.81
CA LYS A 136 -1.00 -2.29 -7.17
C LYS A 136 -0.57 -0.95 -6.60
N VAL A 137 0.58 -0.93 -5.93
CA VAL A 137 1.10 0.27 -5.27
C VAL A 137 1.64 1.25 -6.30
N VAL A 138 2.38 0.79 -7.33
CA VAL A 138 2.81 1.67 -8.43
C VAL A 138 1.63 2.28 -9.17
N ALA A 139 0.53 1.54 -9.36
CA ALA A 139 -0.70 2.07 -9.95
C ALA A 139 -1.39 3.08 -9.02
N MET A 140 -1.52 2.75 -7.74
CA MET A 140 -2.12 3.60 -6.71
C MET A 140 -1.43 4.97 -6.60
N TYR A 141 -0.10 5.02 -6.77
CA TYR A 141 0.70 6.25 -6.78
C TYR A 141 0.84 6.89 -8.17
N GLY A 142 0.12 6.40 -9.18
CA GLY A 142 0.25 6.92 -10.55
C GLY A 142 1.65 6.78 -11.14
N SER A 143 2.44 5.86 -10.59
CA SER A 143 3.85 5.66 -10.94
C SER A 143 4.05 4.46 -11.86
N THR A 144 3.16 4.27 -12.84
CA THR A 144 3.28 3.22 -13.86
C THR A 144 3.92 3.72 -15.13
N MET A 145 4.69 2.87 -15.79
CA MET A 145 5.22 3.13 -17.13
C MET A 145 5.29 1.86 -17.97
N THR A 146 5.31 2.03 -19.29
CA THR A 146 5.64 1.00 -20.26
C THR A 146 6.75 1.51 -21.17
N ILE A 147 7.58 0.61 -21.68
CA ILE A 147 8.64 0.94 -22.64
C ILE A 147 8.19 0.45 -24.01
N PRO A 148 7.78 1.34 -24.95
CA PRO A 148 7.27 0.93 -26.25
C PRO A 148 8.27 0.07 -27.06
N GLN A 149 9.58 0.31 -26.88
CA GLN A 149 10.66 -0.43 -27.55
C GLN A 149 10.95 -1.79 -26.89
N ALA A 150 10.36 -2.08 -25.72
CA ALA A 150 10.55 -3.32 -24.98
C ALA A 150 9.23 -3.81 -24.37
N PRO A 151 8.19 -4.10 -25.18
CA PRO A 151 6.85 -4.44 -24.70
C PRO A 151 6.81 -5.72 -23.86
N GLN A 152 7.80 -6.60 -24.05
CA GLN A 152 7.97 -7.82 -23.26
C GLN A 152 8.24 -7.58 -21.78
N LEU A 153 8.68 -6.38 -21.40
CA LEU A 153 8.86 -6.01 -19.99
C LEU A 153 7.53 -5.67 -19.28
N GLY A 154 6.46 -5.47 -20.06
CA GLY A 154 5.14 -5.12 -19.52
C GLY A 154 5.12 -3.77 -18.79
N THR A 155 4.31 -3.69 -17.74
CA THR A 155 4.22 -2.49 -16.88
C THR A 155 5.33 -2.52 -15.84
N LEU A 156 6.05 -1.42 -15.74
CA LEU A 156 7.12 -1.16 -14.78
C LEU A 156 6.73 0.04 -13.89
N ALA A 157 7.49 0.27 -12.83
CA ALA A 157 7.39 1.52 -12.08
C ALA A 157 8.06 2.66 -12.87
N ALA A 158 7.40 3.81 -12.92
CA ALA A 158 8.00 5.06 -13.39
C ALA A 158 8.94 5.61 -12.30
N ARG A 159 10.00 6.32 -12.69
CA ARG A 159 10.92 6.92 -11.72
C ARG A 159 10.32 8.19 -11.15
N ASN A 160 9.60 8.03 -10.05
CA ASN A 160 8.96 9.11 -9.29
C ASN A 160 9.33 8.97 -7.81
N THR A 161 9.41 10.09 -7.10
CA THR A 161 9.68 10.10 -5.66
C THR A 161 8.67 10.99 -4.96
N PHE A 162 8.13 10.50 -3.86
CA PHE A 162 7.20 11.21 -2.99
C PHE A 162 7.85 11.42 -1.63
N ILE A 163 7.84 12.66 -1.15
CA ILE A 163 8.24 12.95 0.22
C ILE A 163 6.97 13.01 1.06
N ILE A 164 6.94 12.17 2.08
CA ILE A 164 5.81 12.04 3.00
C ILE A 164 6.26 12.55 4.37
N ASP A 165 5.49 13.45 4.95
CA ASP A 165 5.78 14.03 6.26
C ASP A 165 5.51 13.04 7.42
N PRO A 166 5.94 13.33 8.65
CA PRO A 166 5.71 12.47 9.82
C PRO A 166 4.24 12.20 10.15
N ASN A 167 3.30 12.96 9.58
CA ASN A 167 1.86 12.79 9.73
C ASN A 167 1.25 11.92 8.62
N GLY A 168 2.05 11.51 7.63
CA GLY A 168 1.61 10.69 6.51
C GLY A 168 1.09 11.49 5.31
N LYS A 169 1.33 12.81 5.23
CA LYS A 169 0.94 13.63 4.08
C LYS A 169 2.05 13.70 3.05
N ILE A 170 1.68 13.62 1.78
CA ILE A 170 2.58 13.93 0.67
C ILE A 170 2.80 15.44 0.63
N VAL A 171 4.05 15.86 0.74
CA VAL A 171 4.42 17.28 0.78
C VAL A 171 5.29 17.71 -0.40
N LYS A 172 5.84 16.74 -1.15
CA LYS A 172 6.63 16.97 -2.36
C LYS A 172 6.56 15.76 -3.29
N GLU A 173 6.56 16.03 -4.57
CA GLU A 173 6.68 15.03 -5.65
C GLU A 173 7.83 15.42 -6.56
N PHE A 174 8.60 14.41 -6.97
CA PHE A 174 9.58 14.48 -8.05
C PHE A 174 9.15 13.49 -9.12
N ILE A 175 8.76 13.96 -10.28
CA ILE A 175 8.19 13.16 -11.36
C ILE A 175 9.18 13.04 -12.51
N LYS A 176 9.32 11.82 -13.09
CA LYS A 176 10.27 11.52 -14.17
C LYS A 176 11.71 11.90 -13.80
N VAL A 177 12.12 11.47 -12.64
CA VAL A 177 13.41 11.80 -12.01
C VAL A 177 14.59 11.40 -12.88
N ASN A 178 15.59 12.29 -12.97
CA ASN A 178 16.94 11.91 -13.42
C ASN A 178 17.66 11.22 -12.25
N PRO A 179 18.14 9.97 -12.40
CA PRO A 179 18.81 9.26 -11.31
C PRO A 179 20.11 9.91 -10.83
N GLN A 180 20.77 10.71 -11.69
CA GLN A 180 21.98 11.42 -11.32
C GLN A 180 21.66 12.66 -10.49
N GLY A 181 22.21 12.74 -9.27
CA GLY A 181 22.01 13.88 -8.37
C GLY A 181 20.68 13.89 -7.63
N HIS A 182 19.86 12.84 -7.77
CA HIS A 182 18.52 12.83 -7.15
C HIS A 182 18.57 12.77 -5.62
N SER A 183 19.47 11.97 -5.03
CA SER A 183 19.62 11.91 -3.58
C SER A 183 19.96 13.27 -2.98
N GLU A 184 20.89 14.00 -3.62
CA GLU A 184 21.28 15.34 -3.22
C GLU A 184 20.13 16.35 -3.34
N GLU A 185 19.32 16.24 -4.40
CA GLU A 185 18.13 17.10 -4.60
C GLU A 185 17.10 16.86 -3.49
N VAL A 186 16.84 15.61 -3.12
CA VAL A 186 15.93 15.25 -2.02
C VAL A 186 16.47 15.75 -0.68
N LEU A 187 17.78 15.57 -0.41
CA LEU A 187 18.41 16.04 0.82
C LEU A 187 18.36 17.57 0.96
N ALA A 188 18.58 18.30 -0.14
CA ALA A 188 18.47 19.76 -0.16
C ALA A 188 17.04 20.18 0.19
N TRP A 189 16.03 19.54 -0.42
CA TRP A 189 14.64 19.84 -0.09
C TRP A 189 14.31 19.54 1.38
N LEU A 190 14.76 18.40 1.92
CA LEU A 190 14.58 18.06 3.34
C LEU A 190 15.30 19.03 4.26
N ALA A 191 16.46 19.58 3.90
CA ALA A 191 17.18 20.56 4.69
C ALA A 191 16.36 21.84 4.92
N ASP A 192 15.60 22.26 3.91
CA ASP A 192 14.79 23.48 3.96
C ASP A 192 13.42 23.24 4.64
N ASN A 193 12.89 22.02 4.63
CA ASN A 193 11.50 21.74 4.99
C ASN A 193 11.33 20.79 6.20
N ALA A 194 12.29 19.92 6.51
CA ALA A 194 12.25 19.00 7.64
C ALA A 194 12.85 19.67 8.90
N LYS A 195 12.01 20.46 9.59
CA LYS A 195 12.37 21.13 10.84
C LYS A 195 11.77 20.42 12.05
#